data_1b8db0bf46af85ae112afdc75baf6a2b
#
_entry.id   1b8db0bf46af85ae112afdc75baf6a2b
#
_cell.length_a   1.000
_cell.length_b   1.000
_cell.length_c   1.000
_cell.angle_alpha   90.00
_cell.angle_beta   90.00
_cell.angle_gamma   90.00
#
_symmetry.space_group_name_H-M   'P 1'
#
loop_
_entity.id
_entity.type
_entity.pdbx_description
1 polymer ?
#
loop_
_entity_poly.entity_id
_entity_poly.type
_entity_poly.pdbx_seq_one_letter_code
_entity_poly.pdbx_strand_id
1 'polypeptide(L)'
;GVASTKYNFKSDILKKGENSISIRLIDVWGKGGLDPDPSRGIYFENKKIISLNDTWKLNMICYQTAGDFYILKTIGEKIAIPSTDRMPHQSNSPTTLYNGMIAPVSKYNLKGFIWYQGESNQRRAEEYKTLFPAVIDSWRSQWKNDTLPFYYAQIAPFAGYDSRNEDSQRITSAELRESQMLTLSKPNVGMAITTDLGDAKSIHPPKKKEVGERLALWALNKDYNYAVSY
;
A
#
# COMPACT_ATOMS: atom_id res chain seq x y z
N GLY A 1 0.72 8.78 -8.17
CA GLY A 1 0.84 10.17 -7.78
C GLY A 1 0.22 10.38 -6.40
N VAL A 2 0.90 11.10 -5.53
CA VAL A 2 0.34 11.46 -4.21
C VAL A 2 -0.76 12.48 -4.46
N ALA A 3 -1.95 12.21 -3.94
CA ALA A 3 -3.06 13.14 -4.06
C ALA A 3 -2.72 14.47 -3.33
N SER A 4 -2.97 15.59 -3.99
CA SER A 4 -2.84 16.90 -3.37
C SER A 4 -3.83 17.02 -2.20
N THR A 5 -3.33 17.26 -1.01
CA THR A 5 -4.16 17.42 0.19
C THR A 5 -4.43 18.89 0.42
N LYS A 6 -5.73 19.26 0.54
CA LYS A 6 -6.16 20.62 0.84
C LYS A 6 -6.74 20.67 2.25
N TYR A 7 -6.30 21.65 3.02
CA TYR A 7 -6.82 21.93 4.35
C TYR A 7 -7.50 23.31 4.34
N ASN A 8 -8.75 23.35 4.76
CA ASN A 8 -9.50 24.60 4.90
C ASN A 8 -9.44 25.07 6.35
N PHE A 9 -9.20 26.31 6.58
CA PHE A 9 -9.21 26.94 7.89
C PHE A 9 -9.85 28.32 7.83
N LYS A 10 -10.37 28.78 8.96
CA LYS A 10 -10.97 30.10 9.08
C LYS A 10 -9.88 31.16 9.16
N SER A 11 -10.11 32.32 8.54
CA SER A 11 -9.14 33.42 8.54
C SER A 11 -8.90 34.04 9.92
N ASP A 12 -9.82 33.85 10.86
CA ASP A 12 -9.72 34.36 12.24
C ASP A 12 -8.60 33.69 13.06
N ILE A 13 -8.06 32.54 12.61
CA ILE A 13 -6.88 31.94 13.24
C ILE A 13 -5.59 32.67 12.91
N LEU A 14 -5.59 33.49 11.87
CA LEU A 14 -4.40 34.26 11.45
C LEU A 14 -4.30 35.56 12.27
N LYS A 15 -3.09 35.88 12.69
CA LYS A 15 -2.77 37.10 13.43
C LYS A 15 -2.10 38.12 12.50
N LYS A 16 -2.28 39.40 12.81
CA LYS A 16 -1.49 40.45 12.17
C LYS A 16 -0.02 40.27 12.57
N GLY A 17 0.87 40.17 11.61
CA GLY A 17 2.31 39.96 11.82
C GLY A 17 2.71 38.51 11.60
N GLU A 18 3.57 37.98 12.46
CA GLU A 18 4.15 36.64 12.31
C GLU A 18 3.13 35.54 12.63
N ASN A 19 3.05 34.55 11.74
CA ASN A 19 2.26 33.33 11.90
C ASN A 19 3.16 32.14 11.66
N SER A 20 2.92 31.06 12.40
CA SER A 20 3.66 29.80 12.28
C SER A 20 2.76 28.73 11.70
N ILE A 21 3.26 27.98 10.73
CA ILE A 21 2.63 26.79 10.18
C ILE A 21 3.50 25.61 10.55
N SER A 22 2.89 24.61 11.20
CA SER A 22 3.57 23.35 11.51
C SER A 22 2.95 22.22 10.72
N ILE A 23 3.78 21.44 10.04
CA ILE A 23 3.37 20.25 9.29
C ILE A 23 4.02 19.05 9.96
N ARG A 24 3.20 18.10 10.42
CA ARG A 24 3.69 16.81 10.92
C ARG A 24 3.81 15.84 9.76
N LEU A 25 5.03 15.39 9.49
CA LEU A 25 5.31 14.34 8.52
C LEU A 25 5.62 13.05 9.25
N ILE A 26 5.02 11.97 8.80
CA ILE A 26 5.39 10.62 9.19
C ILE A 26 5.93 9.98 7.92
N ASP A 27 7.23 9.77 7.90
CA ASP A 27 7.91 9.13 6.78
C ASP A 27 8.48 7.80 7.26
N VAL A 28 8.04 6.75 6.61
CA VAL A 28 8.44 5.37 6.94
C VAL A 28 9.23 4.73 5.79
N TRP A 29 9.36 5.46 4.66
CA TRP A 29 10.09 4.96 3.51
C TRP A 29 10.56 6.10 2.56
N GLY A 30 11.73 5.89 1.97
CA GLY A 30 12.28 6.74 0.92
C GLY A 30 13.15 7.87 1.42
N LYS A 31 13.24 8.94 0.64
CA LYS A 31 14.08 10.11 0.99
C LYS A 31 13.44 11.02 2.03
N GLY A 32 12.16 10.87 2.25
CA GLY A 32 11.37 11.73 3.13
C GLY A 32 11.32 13.19 2.70
N GLY A 33 10.43 13.95 3.34
CA GLY A 33 10.38 15.38 3.18
C GLY A 33 9.17 15.90 2.41
N LEU A 34 9.23 17.16 2.07
CA LEU A 34 8.24 17.87 1.25
C LEU A 34 8.86 18.11 -0.12
N ASP A 35 8.45 17.32 -1.12
CA ASP A 35 8.90 17.56 -2.50
C ASP A 35 8.45 18.93 -2.98
N PRO A 36 9.28 19.64 -3.76
CA PRO A 36 8.89 20.90 -4.37
C PRO A 36 7.65 20.73 -5.24
N ASP A 37 6.60 21.49 -4.95
CA ASP A 37 5.36 21.52 -5.72
C ASP A 37 4.95 22.98 -5.96
N PRO A 38 4.93 23.44 -7.23
CA PRO A 38 4.53 24.82 -7.55
C PRO A 38 3.15 25.21 -7.05
N SER A 39 2.26 24.24 -6.85
CA SER A 39 0.91 24.46 -6.31
C SER A 39 0.89 24.61 -4.79
N ARG A 40 1.98 24.28 -4.08
CA ARG A 40 2.01 24.37 -2.61
C ARG A 40 1.95 25.82 -2.16
N GLY A 41 0.95 26.15 -1.36
CA GLY A 41 0.76 27.52 -0.91
C GLY A 41 -0.45 27.70 -0.02
N ILE A 42 -0.59 28.92 0.50
CA ILE A 42 -1.81 29.40 1.15
C ILE A 42 -2.62 30.15 0.11
N TYR A 43 -3.90 29.82 0.05
CA TYR A 43 -4.83 30.37 -0.92
C TYR A 43 -5.94 31.12 -0.23
N PHE A 44 -6.36 32.24 -0.81
CA PHE A 44 -7.57 32.96 -0.47
C PHE A 44 -8.39 33.14 -1.75
N GLU A 45 -9.66 32.78 -1.73
CA GLU A 45 -10.55 32.80 -2.90
C GLU A 45 -9.91 32.17 -4.16
N ASN A 46 -9.28 31.00 -4.01
CA ASN A 46 -8.54 30.28 -5.07
C ASN A 46 -7.30 30.99 -5.62
N LYS A 47 -6.90 32.15 -5.09
CA LYS A 47 -5.67 32.82 -5.44
C LYS A 47 -4.58 32.49 -4.44
N LYS A 48 -3.44 32.00 -4.93
CA LYS A 48 -2.28 31.73 -4.07
C LYS A 48 -1.69 33.05 -3.57
N ILE A 49 -1.69 33.24 -2.26
CA ILE A 49 -1.17 34.45 -1.60
C ILE A 49 0.22 34.24 -0.99
N ILE A 50 0.55 33.02 -0.58
CA ILE A 50 1.86 32.69 -0.01
C ILE A 50 2.32 31.36 -0.61
N SER A 51 3.56 31.34 -1.13
CA SER A 51 4.22 30.08 -1.51
C SER A 51 4.75 29.38 -0.27
N LEU A 52 4.59 28.07 -0.21
CA LEU A 52 5.16 27.23 0.85
C LEU A 52 6.34 26.38 0.34
N ASN A 53 6.92 26.73 -0.79
CA ASN A 53 8.10 26.08 -1.36
C ASN A 53 9.45 26.67 -0.88
N ASP A 54 9.42 27.40 0.21
CA ASP A 54 10.59 28.02 0.81
C ASP A 54 11.24 27.11 1.85
N THR A 55 12.26 27.62 2.53
CA THR A 55 13.01 26.91 3.56
C THR A 55 12.15 26.61 4.78
N TRP A 56 12.12 25.36 5.18
CA TRP A 56 11.44 24.88 6.38
C TRP A 56 12.43 24.63 7.50
N LYS A 57 12.02 24.95 8.73
CA LYS A 57 12.74 24.47 9.92
C LYS A 57 12.24 23.07 10.22
N LEU A 58 13.13 22.08 10.16
CA LEU A 58 12.82 20.69 10.53
C LEU A 58 13.08 20.49 12.02
N ASN A 59 12.11 19.91 12.70
CA ASN A 59 12.27 19.40 14.03
C ASN A 59 11.93 17.92 14.06
N MET A 60 12.90 17.09 14.31
CA MET A 60 12.70 15.65 14.46
C MET A 60 12.19 15.38 15.89
N ILE A 61 11.04 14.76 16.03
CA ILE A 61 10.41 14.45 17.32
C ILE A 61 10.56 12.99 17.73
N CYS A 62 10.82 12.13 16.79
CA CYS A 62 11.12 10.72 17.04
C CYS A 62 11.90 10.13 15.88
N TYR A 63 12.60 9.05 16.15
CA TYR A 63 13.20 8.19 15.14
C TYR A 63 13.11 6.74 15.60
N GLN A 64 13.26 5.84 14.66
CA GLN A 64 13.26 4.40 14.92
C GLN A 64 14.59 3.79 14.51
N THR A 65 15.16 2.97 15.34
CA THR A 65 16.35 2.18 15.03
C THR A 65 16.30 0.83 15.76
N ALA A 66 16.76 -0.22 15.09
CA ALA A 66 16.83 -1.58 15.62
C ALA A 66 15.50 -2.12 16.23
N GLY A 67 14.36 -1.60 15.80
CA GLY A 67 13.05 -1.99 16.31
C GLY A 67 12.49 -1.10 17.40
N ASP A 68 13.29 -0.26 18.00
CA ASP A 68 12.89 0.61 19.10
C ASP A 68 12.55 2.02 18.60
N PHE A 69 11.53 2.63 19.22
CA PHE A 69 11.16 4.02 19.01
C PHE A 69 11.79 4.91 20.07
N TYR A 70 12.50 5.93 19.62
CA TYR A 70 13.10 6.94 20.46
C TYR A 70 12.36 8.26 20.28
N ILE A 71 11.76 8.75 21.36
CA ILE A 71 11.11 10.07 21.38
C ILE A 71 12.13 11.09 21.88
N LEU A 72 12.27 12.18 21.13
CA LEU A 72 13.16 13.26 21.50
C LEU A 72 12.50 14.15 22.54
N LYS A 73 13.11 14.26 23.71
CA LYS A 73 12.56 15.04 24.82
C LYS A 73 12.72 16.54 24.65
N THR A 74 13.67 16.99 23.83
CA THR A 74 14.02 18.40 23.70
C THR A 74 14.07 18.83 22.24
N ILE A 75 13.37 19.91 21.91
CA ILE A 75 13.44 20.53 20.59
C ILE A 75 14.85 21.07 20.36
N GLY A 76 15.48 20.62 19.27
CA GLY A 76 16.84 21.08 18.90
C GLY A 76 17.98 20.23 19.46
N GLU A 77 17.70 19.12 20.13
CA GLU A 77 18.72 18.17 20.55
C GLU A 77 19.46 17.64 19.30
N LYS A 78 20.78 17.87 19.25
CA LYS A 78 21.62 17.29 18.20
C LYS A 78 21.82 15.82 18.49
N ILE A 79 21.07 14.98 17.79
CA ILE A 79 21.24 13.55 17.87
C ILE A 79 22.27 13.14 16.82
N ALA A 80 23.32 12.49 17.27
CA ALA A 80 24.07 11.62 16.42
C ALA A 80 23.14 10.45 16.04
N ILE A 81 22.47 10.54 14.90
CA ILE A 81 21.78 9.40 14.34
C ILE A 81 22.85 8.33 14.17
N PRO A 82 22.77 7.20 14.88
CA PRO A 82 23.73 6.13 14.66
C PRO A 82 23.80 5.86 13.17
N SER A 83 24.99 5.79 12.60
CA SER A 83 25.18 5.35 11.23
C SER A 83 24.56 3.96 11.16
N THR A 84 23.36 3.88 10.68
CA THR A 84 22.66 2.61 10.56
C THR A 84 23.33 1.86 9.42
N ASP A 85 24.21 0.95 9.75
CA ASP A 85 24.40 -0.22 8.93
C ASP A 85 22.99 -0.75 8.68
N ARG A 86 22.49 -0.53 7.46
CA ARG A 86 21.20 -0.94 6.92
C ARG A 86 20.27 -1.56 7.95
N MET A 87 19.38 -0.75 8.51
CA MET A 87 18.26 -1.33 9.26
C MET A 87 17.62 -2.38 8.36
N PRO A 88 17.56 -3.64 8.78
CA PRO A 88 16.73 -4.58 8.03
C PRO A 88 15.35 -3.93 7.94
N HIS A 89 14.85 -3.76 6.72
CA HIS A 89 13.51 -3.23 6.51
C HIS A 89 12.58 -4.05 7.39
N GLN A 90 12.04 -3.45 8.42
CA GLN A 90 11.24 -4.17 9.41
C GLN A 90 10.04 -4.85 8.77
N SER A 91 9.51 -4.27 7.67
CA SER A 91 8.50 -4.91 6.85
C SER A 91 8.94 -6.26 6.25
N ASN A 92 10.24 -6.50 6.10
CA ASN A 92 10.79 -7.75 5.58
C ASN A 92 11.22 -8.72 6.69
N SER A 93 11.12 -8.31 7.96
CA SER A 93 11.39 -9.23 9.06
C SER A 93 10.22 -10.22 9.21
N PRO A 94 10.50 -11.50 9.43
CA PRO A 94 9.46 -12.50 9.65
C PRO A 94 8.46 -12.05 10.74
N THR A 95 7.18 -12.29 10.52
CA THR A 95 6.07 -12.02 11.44
C THR A 95 5.73 -10.54 11.71
N THR A 96 6.56 -9.58 11.32
CA THR A 96 6.35 -8.16 11.65
C THR A 96 5.03 -7.62 11.09
N LEU A 97 4.78 -7.84 9.80
CA LEU A 97 3.52 -7.42 9.17
C LEU A 97 2.32 -8.16 9.75
N TYR A 98 2.47 -9.44 10.03
CA TYR A 98 1.42 -10.21 10.68
C TYR A 98 1.09 -9.63 12.06
N ASN A 99 2.07 -9.46 12.92
CA ASN A 99 1.88 -8.98 14.29
C ASN A 99 1.33 -7.54 14.33
N GLY A 100 1.79 -6.68 13.42
CA GLY A 100 1.40 -5.27 13.38
C GLY A 100 0.08 -5.00 12.67
N MET A 101 -0.32 -5.83 11.70
CA MET A 101 -1.43 -5.51 10.80
C MET A 101 -2.54 -6.56 10.82
N ILE A 102 -2.22 -7.85 10.92
CA ILE A 102 -3.22 -8.92 10.84
C ILE A 102 -3.72 -9.33 12.22
N ALA A 103 -2.81 -9.62 13.14
CA ALA A 103 -3.18 -10.09 14.47
C ALA A 103 -4.11 -9.12 15.24
N PRO A 104 -3.93 -7.80 15.21
CA PRO A 104 -4.83 -6.87 15.89
C PRO A 104 -6.27 -6.90 15.37
N VAL A 105 -6.48 -7.20 14.08
CA VAL A 105 -7.81 -7.21 13.45
C VAL A 105 -8.44 -8.60 13.39
N SER A 106 -7.73 -9.64 13.78
CA SER A 106 -8.19 -11.03 13.70
C SER A 106 -9.41 -11.36 14.57
N LYS A 107 -9.80 -10.48 15.49
CA LYS A 107 -11.00 -10.62 16.33
C LYS A 107 -12.27 -10.08 15.67
N TYR A 108 -12.16 -9.35 14.56
CA TYR A 108 -13.33 -8.85 13.84
C TYR A 108 -13.99 -9.98 13.04
N ASN A 109 -15.32 -10.05 13.10
CA ASN A 109 -16.08 -10.95 12.25
C ASN A 109 -16.02 -10.45 10.80
N LEU A 110 -15.61 -11.33 9.90
CA LEU A 110 -15.52 -11.05 8.47
C LEU A 110 -16.45 -11.96 7.69
N LYS A 111 -16.94 -11.47 6.55
CA LYS A 111 -17.64 -12.28 5.54
C LYS A 111 -16.68 -12.97 4.57
N GLY A 112 -15.47 -12.46 4.45
CA GLY A 112 -14.44 -12.95 3.55
C GLY A 112 -13.31 -11.94 3.39
N PHE A 113 -12.38 -12.26 2.53
CA PHE A 113 -11.23 -11.41 2.21
C PHE A 113 -11.27 -10.99 0.75
N ILE A 114 -10.84 -9.77 0.49
CA ILE A 114 -10.45 -9.32 -0.84
C ILE A 114 -8.96 -9.00 -0.83
N TRP A 115 -8.25 -9.42 -1.89
CA TRP A 115 -6.79 -9.36 -1.95
C TRP A 115 -6.32 -8.82 -3.29
N TYR A 116 -5.41 -7.86 -3.25
CA TYR A 116 -4.78 -7.34 -4.46
C TYR A 116 -3.28 -7.16 -4.22
N GLN A 117 -2.51 -8.15 -4.60
CA GLN A 117 -1.05 -8.20 -4.42
C GLN A 117 -0.47 -9.24 -5.37
N GLY A 118 0.81 -9.16 -5.66
CA GLY A 118 1.56 -10.14 -6.44
C GLY A 118 2.72 -9.51 -7.20
N GLU A 119 2.67 -8.23 -7.45
CA GLU A 119 3.59 -7.49 -8.32
C GLU A 119 5.06 -7.68 -7.92
N SER A 120 5.36 -7.61 -6.63
CA SER A 120 6.72 -7.85 -6.11
C SER A 120 7.18 -9.30 -6.20
N ASN A 121 6.27 -10.23 -6.47
CA ASN A 121 6.54 -11.66 -6.59
C ASN A 121 6.70 -12.10 -8.05
N GLN A 122 6.56 -11.22 -9.03
CA GLN A 122 6.50 -11.58 -10.45
C GLN A 122 7.73 -12.36 -10.95
N ARG A 123 8.90 -12.20 -10.33
CA ARG A 123 10.12 -12.98 -10.63
C ARG A 123 10.27 -14.26 -9.81
N ARG A 124 9.35 -14.51 -8.90
CA ARG A 124 9.32 -15.66 -7.97
C ARG A 124 7.99 -16.40 -8.06
N ALA A 125 7.52 -16.59 -9.29
CA ALA A 125 6.23 -17.20 -9.57
C ALA A 125 6.13 -18.62 -9.01
N GLU A 126 7.24 -19.40 -9.06
CA GLU A 126 7.27 -20.76 -8.55
C GLU A 126 7.08 -20.80 -7.01
N GLU A 127 7.74 -19.89 -6.30
CA GLU A 127 7.50 -19.76 -4.84
C GLU A 127 6.07 -19.34 -4.54
N TYR A 128 5.50 -18.47 -5.39
CA TYR A 128 4.16 -17.92 -5.19
C TYR A 128 3.07 -19.00 -5.30
N LYS A 129 3.30 -20.05 -6.08
CA LYS A 129 2.40 -21.23 -6.14
C LYS A 129 2.19 -21.88 -4.77
N THR A 130 3.17 -21.79 -3.88
CA THR A 130 3.09 -22.32 -2.52
C THR A 130 2.70 -21.23 -1.52
N LEU A 131 3.30 -20.04 -1.63
CA LEU A 131 3.12 -18.98 -0.64
C LEU A 131 1.72 -18.39 -0.65
N PHE A 132 1.11 -18.21 -1.81
CA PHE A 132 -0.21 -17.58 -1.87
C PHE A 132 -1.32 -18.48 -1.31
N PRO A 133 -1.42 -19.78 -1.67
CA PRO A 133 -2.30 -20.70 -0.96
C PRO A 133 -2.06 -20.74 0.55
N ALA A 134 -0.80 -20.70 0.99
CA ALA A 134 -0.45 -20.70 2.42
C ALA A 134 -0.95 -19.44 3.15
N VAL A 135 -0.92 -18.26 2.51
CA VAL A 135 -1.52 -17.03 3.06
C VAL A 135 -3.02 -17.22 3.31
N ILE A 136 -3.74 -17.82 2.35
CA ILE A 136 -5.17 -18.09 2.46
C ILE A 136 -5.45 -19.01 3.66
N ASP A 137 -4.70 -20.10 3.78
CA ASP A 137 -4.85 -21.05 4.87
C ASP A 137 -4.52 -20.42 6.22
N SER A 138 -3.43 -19.66 6.29
CA SER A 138 -3.01 -18.96 7.50
C SER A 138 -4.08 -17.98 7.98
N TRP A 139 -4.67 -17.21 7.10
CA TRP A 139 -5.71 -16.25 7.47
C TRP A 139 -7.00 -16.94 7.88
N ARG A 140 -7.43 -17.97 7.15
CA ARG A 140 -8.59 -18.80 7.54
C ARG A 140 -8.41 -19.42 8.92
N SER A 141 -7.25 -19.97 9.19
CA SER A 141 -6.89 -20.52 10.51
C SER A 141 -6.93 -19.45 11.59
N GLN A 142 -6.41 -18.23 11.31
CA GLN A 142 -6.43 -17.12 12.26
C GLN A 142 -7.85 -16.70 12.64
N TRP A 143 -8.77 -16.67 11.68
CA TRP A 143 -10.20 -16.40 11.94
C TRP A 143 -10.99 -17.62 12.36
N LYS A 144 -10.34 -18.79 12.51
CA LYS A 144 -10.97 -20.06 12.90
C LYS A 144 -12.14 -20.43 11.99
N ASN A 145 -12.02 -20.16 10.71
CA ASN A 145 -13.02 -20.48 9.71
C ASN A 145 -12.36 -20.83 8.38
N ASP A 146 -12.19 -22.12 8.12
CA ASP A 146 -11.52 -22.66 6.94
C ASP A 146 -12.30 -22.45 5.64
N THR A 147 -13.55 -21.99 5.74
CA THR A 147 -14.43 -21.76 4.60
C THR A 147 -14.60 -20.29 4.23
N LEU A 148 -13.94 -19.37 4.94
CA LEU A 148 -14.03 -17.95 4.61
C LEU A 148 -13.70 -17.70 3.13
N PRO A 149 -14.58 -17.02 2.40
CA PRO A 149 -14.32 -16.62 1.02
C PRO A 149 -13.05 -15.78 0.89
N PHE A 150 -12.28 -16.06 -0.17
CA PHE A 150 -11.07 -15.30 -0.46
C PHE A 150 -11.05 -14.93 -1.95
N TYR A 151 -11.35 -13.67 -2.25
CA TYR A 151 -11.40 -13.17 -3.63
C TYR A 151 -10.22 -12.27 -3.89
N TYR A 152 -9.53 -12.51 -5.01
CA TYR A 152 -8.31 -11.75 -5.31
C TYR A 152 -8.27 -11.25 -6.75
N ALA A 153 -7.54 -10.17 -6.96
CA ALA A 153 -7.23 -9.66 -8.27
C ALA A 153 -5.98 -10.34 -8.83
N GLN A 154 -6.04 -10.83 -10.05
CA GLN A 154 -4.86 -11.20 -10.82
C GLN A 154 -4.02 -9.94 -11.06
N ILE A 155 -2.69 -10.02 -11.11
CA ILE A 155 -1.86 -8.83 -11.39
C ILE A 155 -2.21 -8.23 -12.75
N ALA A 156 -2.37 -6.90 -12.77
CA ALA A 156 -2.64 -6.15 -13.99
C ALA A 156 -1.39 -6.05 -14.89
N PRO A 157 -1.54 -5.88 -16.20
CA PRO A 157 -0.43 -5.69 -17.11
C PRO A 157 0.38 -4.41 -16.80
N PHE A 158 1.70 -4.54 -16.86
CA PHE A 158 2.65 -3.45 -16.76
C PHE A 158 3.90 -3.79 -17.59
N ALA A 159 4.30 -2.91 -18.50
CA ALA A 159 5.44 -3.18 -19.40
C ALA A 159 6.78 -3.35 -18.67
N GLY A 160 6.91 -2.78 -17.48
CA GLY A 160 8.14 -2.87 -16.67
C GLY A 160 8.37 -4.22 -16.00
N TYR A 161 7.42 -5.15 -16.01
CA TYR A 161 7.63 -6.46 -15.39
C TYR A 161 8.71 -7.27 -16.11
N ASP A 162 8.58 -7.39 -17.42
CA ASP A 162 9.41 -8.27 -18.21
C ASP A 162 10.63 -7.54 -18.81
N SER A 163 10.64 -6.20 -18.81
CA SER A 163 11.73 -5.38 -19.33
C SER A 163 13.08 -5.51 -18.58
N ARG A 164 13.08 -6.07 -17.39
CA ARG A 164 14.26 -6.26 -16.53
C ARG A 164 14.67 -7.72 -16.39
N ASN A 165 14.13 -8.60 -17.23
CA ASN A 165 14.54 -10.00 -17.20
C ASN A 165 15.90 -10.19 -17.87
N GLU A 166 16.79 -10.89 -17.19
CA GLU A 166 18.08 -11.32 -17.76
C GLU A 166 17.87 -12.35 -18.87
N ASP A 167 16.84 -13.18 -18.74
CA ASP A 167 16.37 -14.10 -19.76
C ASP A 167 15.21 -13.48 -20.55
N SER A 168 15.49 -12.97 -21.75
CA SER A 168 14.52 -12.32 -22.62
C SER A 168 13.43 -13.26 -23.16
N GLN A 169 13.56 -14.57 -23.01
CA GLN A 169 12.54 -15.55 -23.41
C GLN A 169 11.52 -15.82 -22.31
N ARG A 170 11.79 -15.40 -21.10
CA ARG A 170 10.95 -15.66 -19.95
C ARG A 170 9.96 -14.52 -19.71
N ILE A 171 8.66 -14.82 -19.70
CA ILE A 171 7.57 -13.87 -19.41
C ILE A 171 7.11 -14.06 -17.97
N THR A 172 7.86 -13.48 -17.02
CA THR A 172 7.64 -13.67 -15.59
C THR A 172 6.28 -13.17 -15.09
N SER A 173 5.70 -12.18 -15.76
CA SER A 173 4.34 -11.71 -15.46
C SER A 173 3.27 -12.76 -15.80
N ALA A 174 3.46 -13.52 -16.90
CA ALA A 174 2.57 -14.61 -17.27
C ALA A 174 2.69 -15.79 -16.29
N GLU A 175 3.92 -16.13 -15.89
CA GLU A 175 4.17 -17.19 -14.92
C GLU A 175 3.49 -16.88 -13.56
N LEU A 176 3.53 -15.62 -13.12
CA LEU A 176 2.86 -15.25 -11.89
C LEU A 176 1.34 -15.29 -12.03
N ARG A 177 0.78 -14.84 -13.16
CA ARG A 177 -0.67 -14.97 -13.41
C ARG A 177 -1.13 -16.42 -13.43
N GLU A 178 -0.32 -17.33 -13.97
CA GLU A 178 -0.56 -18.76 -13.89
C GLU A 178 -0.57 -19.24 -12.44
N SER A 179 0.43 -18.83 -11.64
CA SER A 179 0.49 -19.18 -10.21
C SER A 179 -0.73 -18.68 -9.43
N GLN A 180 -1.23 -17.49 -9.76
CA GLN A 180 -2.49 -16.97 -9.22
C GLN A 180 -3.67 -17.82 -9.68
N MET A 181 -3.75 -18.18 -10.95
CA MET A 181 -4.83 -19.01 -11.50
C MET A 181 -4.87 -20.41 -10.85
N LEU A 182 -3.71 -21.03 -10.62
CA LEU A 182 -3.63 -22.34 -9.97
C LEU A 182 -4.20 -22.33 -8.55
N THR A 183 -4.23 -21.20 -7.87
CA THR A 183 -4.81 -21.02 -6.54
C THR A 183 -6.34 -21.19 -6.55
N LEU A 184 -7.01 -21.09 -7.70
CA LEU A 184 -8.44 -21.36 -7.86
C LEU A 184 -8.82 -22.83 -7.54
N SER A 185 -7.86 -23.72 -7.45
CA SER A 185 -8.09 -25.10 -6.99
C SER A 185 -8.52 -25.18 -5.51
N LYS A 186 -8.30 -24.13 -4.72
CA LYS A 186 -8.76 -24.09 -3.34
C LYS A 186 -10.27 -23.78 -3.26
N PRO A 187 -10.98 -24.36 -2.29
CA PRO A 187 -12.41 -24.08 -2.09
C PRO A 187 -12.65 -22.64 -1.65
N ASN A 188 -13.78 -22.07 -2.05
CA ASN A 188 -14.23 -20.72 -1.70
C ASN A 188 -13.20 -19.62 -2.06
N VAL A 189 -12.57 -19.76 -3.21
CA VAL A 189 -11.62 -18.82 -3.79
C VAL A 189 -12.13 -18.35 -5.13
N GLY A 190 -11.92 -17.09 -5.45
CA GLY A 190 -12.28 -16.52 -6.74
C GLY A 190 -11.26 -15.47 -7.20
N MET A 191 -11.12 -15.32 -8.51
CA MET A 191 -10.13 -14.43 -9.11
C MET A 191 -10.77 -13.45 -10.09
N ALA A 192 -10.57 -12.16 -9.85
CA ALA A 192 -10.89 -11.11 -10.80
C ALA A 192 -9.75 -10.96 -11.81
N ILE A 193 -10.05 -11.20 -13.09
CA ILE A 193 -9.08 -11.00 -14.17
C ILE A 193 -8.94 -9.49 -14.43
N THR A 194 -7.72 -9.02 -14.62
CA THR A 194 -7.41 -7.59 -14.77
C THR A 194 -6.54 -7.29 -16.00
N THR A 195 -6.47 -8.21 -16.96
CA THR A 195 -5.60 -8.07 -18.14
C THR A 195 -5.94 -6.87 -19.03
N ASP A 196 -7.17 -6.37 -18.96
CA ASP A 196 -7.68 -5.18 -19.66
C ASP A 196 -7.64 -3.90 -18.81
N LEU A 197 -7.22 -3.99 -17.55
CA LEU A 197 -7.24 -2.89 -16.57
C LEU A 197 -5.85 -2.34 -16.25
N GLY A 198 -4.82 -2.87 -16.89
CA GLY A 198 -3.44 -2.46 -16.66
C GLY A 198 -3.08 -1.09 -17.25
N ASP A 199 -1.88 -0.65 -16.95
CA ASP A 199 -1.22 0.52 -17.53
C ASP A 199 0.20 0.16 -17.92
N ALA A 200 0.54 0.31 -19.20
CA ALA A 200 1.88 -0.02 -19.69
C ALA A 200 2.99 0.81 -19.02
N LYS A 201 2.68 2.02 -18.55
CA LYS A 201 3.63 2.98 -17.98
C LYS A 201 3.67 2.98 -16.46
N SER A 202 2.65 2.44 -15.79
CA SER A 202 2.53 2.45 -14.34
C SER A 202 2.15 1.08 -13.79
N ILE A 203 2.90 0.62 -12.79
CA ILE A 203 2.55 -0.56 -12.00
C ILE A 203 1.27 -0.34 -11.16
N HIS A 204 0.86 0.92 -11.00
CA HIS A 204 -0.33 1.32 -10.26
C HIS A 204 -1.42 1.80 -11.24
N PRO A 205 -2.16 0.87 -11.90
CA PRO A 205 -3.18 1.26 -12.85
C PRO A 205 -4.31 2.01 -12.15
N PRO A 206 -4.89 3.05 -12.78
CA PRO A 206 -5.91 3.90 -12.15
C PRO A 206 -7.30 3.26 -12.06
N LYS A 207 -7.59 2.23 -12.85
CA LYS A 207 -8.90 1.58 -12.94
C LYS A 207 -9.21 0.68 -11.74
N LYS A 208 -9.17 1.24 -10.53
CA LYS A 208 -9.38 0.48 -9.28
C LYS A 208 -10.86 0.16 -9.03
N LYS A 209 -11.75 1.00 -9.51
CA LYS A 209 -13.20 0.77 -9.40
C LYS A 209 -13.60 -0.52 -10.11
N GLU A 210 -13.16 -0.70 -11.34
CA GLU A 210 -13.47 -1.87 -12.17
C GLU A 210 -12.92 -3.17 -11.54
N VAL A 211 -11.75 -3.10 -10.91
CA VAL A 211 -11.21 -4.24 -10.13
C VAL A 211 -12.13 -4.56 -8.95
N GLY A 212 -12.56 -3.54 -8.20
CA GLY A 212 -13.48 -3.72 -7.07
C GLY A 212 -14.82 -4.28 -7.49
N GLU A 213 -15.37 -3.83 -8.62
CA GLU A 213 -16.62 -4.34 -9.20
C GLU A 213 -16.51 -5.83 -9.56
N ARG A 214 -15.41 -6.25 -10.17
CA ARG A 214 -15.18 -7.68 -10.48
C ARG A 214 -15.06 -8.55 -9.23
N LEU A 215 -14.38 -8.06 -8.22
CA LEU A 215 -14.31 -8.76 -6.92
C LEU A 215 -15.69 -8.82 -6.24
N ALA A 216 -16.49 -7.77 -6.35
CA ALA A 216 -17.84 -7.72 -5.79
C ALA A 216 -18.78 -8.72 -6.49
N LEU A 217 -18.64 -8.94 -7.79
CA LEU A 217 -19.47 -9.93 -8.52
C LEU A 217 -19.26 -11.36 -7.97
N TRP A 218 -18.03 -11.73 -7.60
CA TRP A 218 -17.74 -12.99 -6.92
C TRP A 218 -18.53 -13.11 -5.61
N ALA A 219 -18.44 -12.10 -4.74
CA ALA A 219 -19.14 -12.09 -3.46
C ALA A 219 -20.67 -12.11 -3.65
N LEU A 220 -21.19 -11.25 -4.53
CA LEU A 220 -22.62 -11.18 -4.80
C LEU A 220 -23.17 -12.53 -5.24
N ASN A 221 -22.50 -13.20 -6.15
CA ASN A 221 -22.95 -14.51 -6.64
C ASN A 221 -22.80 -15.61 -5.57
N LYS A 222 -21.59 -15.73 -4.99
CA LYS A 222 -21.23 -16.90 -4.16
C LYS A 222 -21.72 -16.78 -2.73
N ASP A 223 -21.73 -15.58 -2.15
CA ASP A 223 -21.98 -15.38 -0.72
C ASP A 223 -23.33 -14.72 -0.42
N TYR A 224 -23.86 -13.96 -1.39
CA TYR A 224 -25.11 -13.22 -1.23
C TYR A 224 -26.23 -13.71 -2.15
N ASN A 225 -26.01 -14.78 -2.93
CA ASN A 225 -27.00 -15.45 -3.81
C ASN A 225 -27.66 -14.54 -4.86
N TYR A 226 -26.95 -13.50 -5.31
CA TYR A 226 -27.42 -12.72 -6.46
C TYR A 226 -27.18 -13.46 -7.77
N ALA A 227 -28.14 -13.44 -8.67
CA ALA A 227 -28.03 -14.04 -10.02
C ALA A 227 -27.21 -13.11 -10.94
N VAL A 228 -25.92 -12.97 -10.68
CA VAL A 228 -24.96 -12.18 -11.47
C VAL A 228 -23.84 -13.07 -12.00
N SER A 229 -23.31 -12.75 -13.19
CA SER A 229 -22.11 -13.39 -13.72
C SER A 229 -20.86 -12.78 -13.08
N TYR A 230 -19.82 -13.59 -12.88
CA TYR A 230 -18.55 -13.19 -12.26
C TYR A 230 -17.34 -13.69 -13.06
#